data_acd3531905ec6709608066a2babffa9f
#
_entry.id   acd3531905ec6709608066a2babffa9f
#
_cell.length_a   1.000
_cell.length_b   1.000
_cell.length_c   1.000
_cell.angle_alpha   90.00
_cell.angle_beta   90.00
_cell.angle_gamma   90.00
#
_symmetry.space_group_name_H-M   'P 1'
#
loop_
_entity.id
_entity.type
_entity.pdbx_description
1 polymer ?
#
loop_
_entity_poly.entity_id
_entity_poly.type
_entity_poly.pdbx_seq_one_letter_code
_entity_poly.pdbx_strand_id
1 'polypeptide(L)'
;MNNQDIIEKLTLGKDATETVTIDGDEIELRPLTSGELSKLQSLEKKGFTMKVGVNAAGKRQSVSTNDVDINAGEFSKYQTEAMFKAVAWSMGITEDVVENFKVGLPEKIFMEVVRISNLSDDDLASIKQFRKKE
;
A
#
# COMPACT_ATOMS: atom_id res chain seq x y z
N MET A 1 -31.94 16.08 -1.86
CA MET A 1 -30.70 15.90 -1.12
C MET A 1 -29.61 16.71 -1.79
N ASN A 2 -28.92 17.59 -1.04
CA ASN A 2 -27.88 18.39 -1.67
C ASN A 2 -26.55 17.62 -1.69
N ASN A 3 -25.58 18.15 -2.41
CA ASN A 3 -24.29 17.46 -2.56
C ASN A 3 -23.56 17.32 -1.24
N GLN A 4 -23.78 18.22 -0.31
CA GLN A 4 -23.10 18.16 0.97
C GLN A 4 -23.52 16.93 1.79
N ASP A 5 -24.80 16.59 1.76
CA ASP A 5 -25.28 15.39 2.47
C ASP A 5 -24.70 14.14 1.84
N ILE A 6 -24.56 14.14 0.51
CA ILE A 6 -23.97 13.01 -0.19
C ILE A 6 -22.49 12.90 0.12
N ILE A 7 -21.79 14.03 0.16
CA ILE A 7 -20.37 14.05 0.47
C ILE A 7 -20.09 13.47 1.85
N GLU A 8 -20.92 13.79 2.83
CA GLU A 8 -20.76 13.23 4.17
C GLU A 8 -20.87 11.72 4.18
N LYS A 9 -21.78 11.18 3.38
CA LYS A 9 -21.95 9.72 3.29
C LYS A 9 -20.80 9.04 2.56
N LEU A 10 -20.17 9.74 1.61
CA LEU A 10 -19.11 9.19 0.78
C LEU A 10 -17.73 9.39 1.39
N THR A 11 -17.62 10.20 2.42
CA THR A 11 -16.37 10.47 3.09
C THR A 11 -16.23 9.55 4.30
N LEU A 12 -15.02 8.97 4.47
CA LEU A 12 -14.77 8.13 5.64
C LEU A 12 -14.72 9.00 6.90
N GLY A 13 -15.58 8.67 7.86
CA GLY A 13 -15.57 9.35 9.15
C GLY A 13 -14.57 8.70 10.10
N LYS A 14 -14.37 9.38 11.24
CA LYS A 14 -13.47 8.86 12.27
C LYS A 14 -13.94 7.51 12.83
N ASP A 15 -15.24 7.26 12.72
CA ASP A 15 -15.83 6.04 13.27
C ASP A 15 -15.99 4.94 12.23
N ALA A 16 -15.43 5.13 11.02
CA ALA A 16 -15.52 4.14 9.96
C ALA A 16 -14.48 3.04 10.16
N THR A 17 -14.48 2.42 11.34
CA THR A 17 -13.56 1.36 11.67
C THR A 17 -14.25 0.01 11.67
N GLU A 18 -13.48 -1.02 11.44
CA GLU A 18 -13.94 -2.40 11.50
C GLU A 18 -12.97 -3.17 12.39
N THR A 19 -13.49 -3.98 13.29
CA THR A 19 -12.68 -4.81 14.17
C THR A 19 -12.37 -6.12 13.46
N VAL A 20 -11.09 -6.46 13.34
CA VAL A 20 -10.65 -7.72 12.75
C VAL A 20 -9.87 -8.50 13.79
N THR A 21 -9.87 -9.81 13.68
CA THR A 21 -9.12 -10.68 14.59
C THR A 21 -7.92 -11.25 13.83
N ILE A 22 -6.73 -10.96 14.35
CA ILE A 22 -5.48 -11.44 13.76
C ILE A 22 -4.67 -12.10 14.87
N ASP A 23 -4.33 -13.37 14.69
CA ASP A 23 -3.56 -14.14 15.66
C ASP A 23 -4.16 -14.12 17.08
N GLY A 24 -5.49 -14.07 17.14
CA GLY A 24 -6.20 -14.06 18.41
C GLY A 24 -6.41 -12.69 19.03
N ASP A 25 -5.85 -11.65 18.45
CA ASP A 25 -6.00 -10.28 18.95
C ASP A 25 -6.97 -9.49 18.09
N GLU A 26 -7.78 -8.65 18.72
CA GLU A 26 -8.70 -7.79 18.01
C GLU A 26 -8.01 -6.46 17.68
N ILE A 27 -8.06 -6.08 16.41
CA ILE A 27 -7.42 -4.87 15.92
C ILE A 27 -8.48 -4.05 15.18
N GLU A 28 -8.53 -2.76 15.46
CA GLU A 28 -9.44 -1.85 14.76
C GLU A 28 -8.73 -1.24 13.57
N LEU A 29 -9.34 -1.39 12.40
CA LEU A 29 -8.81 -0.88 11.13
C LEU A 29 -9.88 -0.05 10.44
N ARG A 30 -9.44 0.97 9.69
CA ARG A 30 -10.36 1.69 8.80
C ARG A 30 -9.96 1.47 7.35
N PRO A 31 -10.93 1.51 6.43
CA PRO A 31 -10.58 1.42 5.01
C PRO A 31 -9.72 2.60 4.58
N LEU A 32 -8.94 2.40 3.54
CA LEU A 32 -8.15 3.47 2.94
C LEU A 32 -9.05 4.38 2.11
N THR A 33 -8.68 5.67 2.06
CA THR A 33 -9.37 6.62 1.19
C THR A 33 -8.77 6.57 -0.22
N SER A 34 -9.50 7.15 -1.17
CA SER A 34 -9.01 7.26 -2.56
C SER A 34 -7.68 8.01 -2.63
N GLY A 35 -7.54 9.08 -1.84
CA GLY A 35 -6.30 9.83 -1.82
C GLY A 35 -5.14 9.03 -1.26
N GLU A 36 -5.41 8.23 -0.24
CA GLU A 36 -4.37 7.37 0.33
C GLU A 36 -3.94 6.29 -0.66
N LEU A 37 -4.90 5.66 -1.34
CA LEU A 37 -4.56 4.67 -2.36
C LEU A 37 -3.72 5.30 -3.46
N SER A 38 -4.08 6.51 -3.91
CA SER A 38 -3.33 7.20 -4.93
C SER A 38 -1.88 7.47 -4.50
N LYS A 39 -1.68 7.83 -3.23
CA LYS A 39 -0.34 8.05 -2.70
C LYS A 39 0.48 6.76 -2.68
N LEU A 40 -0.16 5.64 -2.34
CA LEU A 40 0.52 4.36 -2.35
C LEU A 40 0.89 3.93 -3.76
N GLN A 41 0.00 4.15 -4.71
CA GLN A 41 0.27 3.84 -6.11
C GLN A 41 1.46 4.66 -6.62
N SER A 42 1.52 5.94 -6.26
CA SER A 42 2.65 6.80 -6.65
C SER A 42 3.95 6.32 -6.03
N LEU A 43 3.90 5.87 -4.78
CA LEU A 43 5.08 5.37 -4.09
C LEU A 43 5.62 4.11 -4.77
N GLU A 44 4.73 3.20 -5.14
CA GLU A 44 5.16 1.97 -5.83
C GLU A 44 5.74 2.28 -7.20
N LYS A 45 5.14 3.23 -7.92
CA LYS A 45 5.63 3.66 -9.22
C LYS A 45 7.03 4.27 -9.14
N LYS A 46 7.34 4.88 -8.02
CA LYS A 46 8.64 5.51 -7.82
C LYS A 46 9.78 4.51 -7.98
N GLY A 47 9.63 3.33 -7.42
CA GLY A 47 10.62 2.28 -7.59
C GLY A 47 10.75 1.84 -9.02
N PHE A 48 9.64 1.72 -9.72
CA PHE A 48 9.64 1.36 -11.12
C PHE A 48 10.28 2.44 -11.98
N THR A 49 9.97 3.71 -11.71
CA THR A 49 10.49 4.83 -12.48
C THR A 49 12.00 4.93 -12.38
N MET A 50 12.56 4.67 -11.21
CA MET A 50 14.01 4.71 -11.01
C MET A 50 14.74 3.67 -11.84
N LYS A 51 14.09 2.59 -12.22
CA LYS A 51 14.68 1.54 -13.04
C LYS A 51 14.75 1.89 -14.50
N VAL A 52 13.91 2.81 -14.94
CA VAL A 52 13.81 3.19 -16.35
C VAL A 52 14.81 4.29 -16.70
N GLY A 53 15.62 4.74 -15.81
CA GLY A 53 16.50 5.88 -15.96
C GLY A 53 17.05 6.17 -17.34
N VAL A 54 17.89 7.18 -17.41
CA VAL A 54 18.56 7.59 -18.65
C VAL A 54 19.96 7.03 -18.65
N ASN A 55 20.52 6.77 -19.85
CA ASN A 55 21.89 6.28 -19.93
C ASN A 55 22.87 7.39 -19.58
N ALA A 56 24.16 7.04 -19.56
CA ALA A 56 25.22 7.96 -19.18
C ALA A 56 25.31 9.21 -20.07
N ALA A 57 24.80 9.13 -21.29
CA ALA A 57 24.78 10.26 -22.20
C ALA A 57 23.53 11.11 -22.07
N GLY A 58 22.67 10.81 -21.13
CA GLY A 58 21.44 11.53 -20.94
C GLY A 58 20.32 11.15 -21.87
N LYS A 59 20.54 10.15 -22.69
CA LYS A 59 19.52 9.69 -23.62
C LYS A 59 18.70 8.58 -23.00
N ARG A 60 17.40 8.63 -23.26
CA ARG A 60 16.52 7.57 -22.80
C ARG A 60 16.77 6.33 -23.61
N GLN A 61 17.09 5.25 -22.95
CA GLN A 61 17.27 3.96 -23.58
C GLN A 61 15.99 3.15 -23.53
N SER A 62 15.86 2.25 -24.49
CA SER A 62 14.79 1.25 -24.41
C SER A 62 15.09 0.37 -23.21
N VAL A 63 14.10 0.22 -22.33
CA VAL A 63 14.25 -0.61 -21.15
C VAL A 63 14.06 -2.06 -21.54
N SER A 64 15.09 -2.86 -21.31
CA SER A 64 14.97 -4.29 -21.52
C SER A 64 14.40 -4.93 -20.25
N THR A 65 13.91 -6.15 -20.38
CA THR A 65 13.44 -6.91 -19.23
C THR A 65 14.54 -7.05 -18.18
N ASN A 66 15.78 -7.20 -18.63
CA ASN A 66 16.90 -7.33 -17.71
C ASN A 66 17.14 -6.07 -16.90
N ASP A 67 16.96 -4.89 -17.51
CA ASP A 67 17.14 -3.64 -16.79
C ASP A 67 16.10 -3.47 -15.69
N VAL A 68 14.89 -3.93 -15.94
CA VAL A 68 13.85 -3.89 -14.92
C VAL A 68 14.17 -4.85 -13.78
N ASP A 69 14.72 -6.03 -14.10
CA ASP A 69 15.05 -7.04 -13.09
C ASP A 69 16.22 -6.63 -12.20
N ILE A 70 17.16 -5.88 -12.73
CA ILE A 70 18.36 -5.47 -11.97
C ILE A 70 18.00 -4.71 -10.71
N ASN A 71 16.91 -3.96 -10.73
CA ASN A 71 16.53 -3.14 -9.59
C ASN A 71 15.36 -3.72 -8.78
N ALA A 72 15.20 -5.03 -8.82
CA ALA A 72 14.12 -5.68 -8.10
C ALA A 72 14.14 -5.37 -6.60
N GLY A 73 15.30 -5.21 -6.01
CA GLY A 73 15.43 -4.89 -4.60
C GLY A 73 14.81 -3.54 -4.25
N GLU A 74 15.03 -2.53 -5.08
CA GLU A 74 14.44 -1.21 -4.85
C GLU A 74 12.94 -1.22 -5.06
N PHE A 75 12.47 -1.92 -6.07
CA PHE A 75 11.04 -2.06 -6.31
C PHE A 75 10.37 -2.70 -5.11
N SER A 76 10.98 -3.76 -4.57
CA SER A 76 10.48 -4.44 -3.39
C SER A 76 10.47 -3.52 -2.16
N LYS A 77 11.48 -2.67 -2.04
CA LYS A 77 11.56 -1.71 -0.94
C LYS A 77 10.37 -0.75 -0.94
N TYR A 78 10.02 -0.22 -2.10
CA TYR A 78 8.89 0.71 -2.19
C TYR A 78 7.56 -0.01 -1.99
N GLN A 79 7.46 -1.26 -2.40
CA GLN A 79 6.26 -2.06 -2.11
C GLN A 79 6.10 -2.29 -0.60
N THR A 80 7.19 -2.59 0.08
CA THR A 80 7.17 -2.77 1.53
C THR A 80 6.82 -1.47 2.23
N GLU A 81 7.38 -0.36 1.78
CA GLU A 81 7.08 0.94 2.34
C GLU A 81 5.60 1.29 2.17
N ALA A 82 5.03 1.00 1.00
CA ALA A 82 3.62 1.21 0.75
C ALA A 82 2.77 0.38 1.70
N MET A 83 3.15 -0.86 1.94
CA MET A 83 2.43 -1.73 2.86
C MET A 83 2.47 -1.17 4.29
N PHE A 84 3.63 -0.71 4.75
CA PHE A 84 3.74 -0.12 6.09
C PHE A 84 2.88 1.13 6.21
N LYS A 85 2.87 1.99 5.19
CA LYS A 85 2.02 3.19 5.21
C LYS A 85 0.55 2.83 5.28
N ALA A 86 0.12 1.85 4.49
CA ALA A 86 -1.27 1.43 4.48
C ALA A 86 -1.71 0.94 5.86
N VAL A 87 -0.88 0.12 6.50
CA VAL A 87 -1.17 -0.40 7.83
C VAL A 87 -1.22 0.74 8.86
N ALA A 88 -0.24 1.65 8.81
CA ALA A 88 -0.18 2.77 9.73
C ALA A 88 -1.42 3.66 9.62
N TRP A 89 -1.80 4.01 8.42
CA TRP A 89 -2.99 4.85 8.21
C TRP A 89 -4.25 4.16 8.68
N SER A 90 -4.40 2.87 8.36
CA SER A 90 -5.59 2.11 8.73
C SER A 90 -5.73 1.95 10.24
N MET A 91 -4.62 1.80 10.94
CA MET A 91 -4.61 1.66 12.40
C MET A 91 -4.58 3.00 13.13
N GLY A 92 -4.26 4.09 12.42
CA GLY A 92 -4.12 5.40 13.06
C GLY A 92 -2.86 5.53 13.88
N ILE A 93 -1.77 4.89 13.44
CA ILE A 93 -0.48 4.92 14.12
C ILE A 93 0.60 5.38 13.12
N THR A 94 1.82 5.56 13.62
CA THR A 94 2.94 5.94 12.76
C THR A 94 3.61 4.72 12.17
N GLU A 95 4.35 4.92 11.08
CA GLU A 95 5.08 3.83 10.45
C GLU A 95 6.13 3.21 11.36
N ASP A 96 6.73 4.02 12.23
CA ASP A 96 7.73 3.53 13.17
C ASP A 96 7.17 2.42 14.06
N VAL A 97 5.90 2.55 14.45
CA VAL A 97 5.25 1.54 15.27
C VAL A 97 5.08 0.26 14.48
N VAL A 98 4.65 0.38 13.20
CA VAL A 98 4.45 -0.78 12.33
C VAL A 98 5.78 -1.53 12.14
N GLU A 99 6.87 -0.79 11.96
CA GLU A 99 8.18 -1.40 11.75
C GLU A 99 8.64 -2.26 12.93
N ASN A 100 8.09 -2.00 14.10
CA ASN A 100 8.44 -2.75 15.32
C ASN A 100 7.48 -3.91 15.60
N PHE A 101 6.54 -4.19 14.71
CA PHE A 101 5.67 -5.34 14.87
C PHE A 101 6.43 -6.64 14.61
N LYS A 102 5.88 -7.73 15.12
CA LYS A 102 6.45 -9.06 14.89
C LYS A 102 6.52 -9.35 13.40
N VAL A 103 7.53 -10.10 13.00
CA VAL A 103 7.69 -10.50 11.60
C VAL A 103 6.42 -11.23 11.13
N GLY A 104 5.92 -10.80 9.99
CA GLY A 104 4.71 -11.37 9.38
C GLY A 104 3.43 -10.69 9.79
N LEU A 105 3.43 -9.94 10.91
CA LEU A 105 2.21 -9.28 11.36
C LEU A 105 1.78 -8.13 10.45
N PRO A 106 2.70 -7.24 9.99
CA PRO A 106 2.27 -6.17 9.08
C PRO A 106 1.61 -6.72 7.82
N GLU A 107 2.10 -7.81 7.26
CA GLU A 107 1.52 -8.41 6.06
C GLU A 107 0.11 -8.92 6.32
N LYS A 108 -0.13 -9.54 7.47
CA LYS A 108 -1.47 -10.02 7.82
C LYS A 108 -2.44 -8.87 7.99
N ILE A 109 -2.01 -7.80 8.66
CA ILE A 109 -2.85 -6.61 8.84
C ILE A 109 -3.12 -5.98 7.48
N PHE A 110 -2.09 -5.87 6.63
CA PHE A 110 -2.24 -5.29 5.30
C PHE A 110 -3.31 -6.02 4.47
N MET A 111 -3.32 -7.34 4.51
CA MET A 111 -4.32 -8.09 3.75
C MET A 111 -5.74 -7.84 4.27
N GLU A 112 -5.90 -7.59 5.56
CA GLU A 112 -7.19 -7.19 6.10
C GLU A 112 -7.58 -5.78 5.67
N VAL A 113 -6.60 -4.86 5.61
CA VAL A 113 -6.83 -3.50 5.09
C VAL A 113 -7.29 -3.58 3.64
N VAL A 114 -6.65 -4.44 2.85
CA VAL A 114 -7.03 -4.65 1.45
C VAL A 114 -8.48 -5.12 1.35
N ARG A 115 -8.86 -6.08 2.19
CA ARG A 115 -10.21 -6.64 2.18
C ARG A 115 -11.26 -5.58 2.52
N ILE A 116 -11.07 -4.86 3.62
CA ILE A 116 -12.07 -3.88 4.05
C ILE A 116 -12.13 -2.66 3.15
N SER A 117 -11.02 -2.37 2.43
CA SER A 117 -10.96 -1.26 1.47
C SER A 117 -11.44 -1.66 0.07
N ASN A 118 -11.78 -2.93 -0.13
CA ASN A 118 -12.22 -3.48 -1.43
C ASN A 118 -11.20 -3.27 -2.54
N LEU A 119 -9.93 -3.44 -2.21
CA LEU A 119 -8.86 -3.31 -3.20
C LEU A 119 -8.66 -4.62 -3.96
N SER A 120 -8.34 -4.51 -5.25
CA SER A 120 -8.03 -5.66 -6.07
C SER A 120 -6.52 -5.81 -6.25
N ASP A 121 -6.09 -6.94 -6.81
CA ASP A 121 -4.67 -7.18 -7.07
C ASP A 121 -4.07 -6.15 -8.02
N ASP A 122 -4.89 -5.51 -8.84
CA ASP A 122 -4.41 -4.51 -9.79
C ASP A 122 -4.24 -3.13 -9.18
N ASP A 123 -4.78 -2.91 -7.99
CA ASP A 123 -4.70 -1.59 -7.35
C ASP A 123 -3.30 -1.27 -6.83
N LEU A 124 -2.61 -2.26 -6.28
CA LEU A 124 -1.26 -2.10 -5.75
C LEU A 124 -0.45 -3.36 -6.04
N ALA A 125 0.78 -3.18 -6.49
CA ALA A 125 1.67 -4.30 -6.74
C ALA A 125 1.98 -5.08 -5.46
N SER A 126 2.02 -4.37 -4.32
CA SER A 126 2.26 -5.00 -3.03
C SER A 126 1.17 -6.01 -2.67
N ILE A 127 -0.06 -5.80 -3.13
CA ILE A 127 -1.14 -6.76 -2.85
C ILE A 127 -0.81 -8.12 -3.43
N LYS A 128 -0.38 -8.16 -4.69
CA LYS A 128 0.01 -9.40 -5.34
C LYS A 128 1.18 -10.06 -4.63
N GLN A 129 2.17 -9.25 -4.27
CA GLN A 129 3.39 -9.74 -3.64
C GLN A 129 3.09 -10.44 -2.31
N PHE A 130 2.32 -9.79 -1.46
CA PHE A 130 2.09 -10.31 -0.12
C PHE A 130 1.00 -11.39 -0.07
N ARG A 131 0.08 -11.36 -1.02
CA ARG A 131 -0.93 -12.42 -1.11
C ARG A 131 -0.33 -13.77 -1.48
N LYS A 132 0.71 -13.75 -2.31
CA LYS A 132 1.36 -15.00 -2.73
C LYS A 132 2.08 -15.72 -1.59
N LYS A 133 2.34 -15.01 -0.50
CA LYS A 133 3.04 -15.61 0.64
C LYS A 133 2.10 -16.34 1.58
N GLU A 134 0.83 -16.23 1.36
CA GLU A 134 -0.17 -16.97 2.12
C GLU A 134 -0.43 -18.33 1.46
#